data_233c5ac733a5444188ccc30d518f0e1d
#
_entry.id   233c5ac733a5444188ccc30d518f0e1d
#
_cell.length_a   1.000
_cell.length_b   1.000
_cell.length_c   1.000
_cell.angle_alpha   90.00
_cell.angle_beta   90.00
_cell.angle_gamma   90.00
#
_symmetry.space_group_name_H-M   'P 1'
#
loop_
_entity.id
_entity.type
_entity.pdbx_description
1 polymer ?
#
loop_
_entity_poly.entity_id
_entity_poly.type
_entity_poly.pdbx_seq_one_letter_code
_entity_poly.pdbx_strand_id
1 'polypeptide(L)'
;RYVHQRSNQQIMRLDTEPNVTPIQQHQIMIAAMHQQYDAIVVSDYNKGFVNLDLIHDLARKNPSIKVFIDTKSTTPPRRGNIIYKINQKEFEALRSDHIPNASNCIVTMGANGALWNKKQFQVPVVRTFDVTGAGDTFLAALVFYYIQLDSMDESIAFANKAAAIAVENPGTYTLTMEDVDEILR
;
A
#
# COMPACT_ATOMS: atom_id res chain seq x y z
N ARG A 1 1.77 -9.17 21.39
CA ARG A 1 2.85 -8.21 21.65
C ARG A 1 3.12 -8.16 23.15
N TYR A 2 4.40 -8.18 23.55
CA TYR A 2 4.84 -7.95 24.92
C TYR A 2 5.36 -6.51 24.99
N VAL A 3 4.79 -5.72 25.89
CA VAL A 3 5.05 -4.29 26.00
C VAL A 3 5.55 -4.01 27.42
N HIS A 4 6.58 -3.19 27.56
CA HIS A 4 7.06 -2.76 28.87
C HIS A 4 6.06 -1.78 29.51
N GLN A 5 5.54 -2.13 30.67
CA GLN A 5 4.40 -1.45 31.30
C GLN A 5 4.63 0.06 31.56
N ARG A 6 5.88 0.47 31.92
CA ARG A 6 6.18 1.88 32.24
C ARG A 6 6.54 2.75 31.05
N SER A 7 7.23 2.17 30.04
CA SER A 7 7.71 2.93 28.87
C SER A 7 6.85 2.76 27.64
N ASN A 8 5.84 1.87 27.70
CA ASN A 8 5.01 1.45 26.56
C ASN A 8 5.80 0.96 25.33
N GLN A 9 7.08 0.57 25.57
CA GLN A 9 7.96 0.08 24.52
C GLN A 9 7.66 -1.39 24.21
N GLN A 10 7.49 -1.73 22.94
CA GLN A 10 7.35 -3.11 22.51
C GLN A 10 8.69 -3.85 22.72
N ILE A 11 8.66 -4.92 23.53
CA ILE A 11 9.83 -5.75 23.82
C ILE A 11 9.91 -6.93 22.84
N MET A 12 8.77 -7.57 22.56
CA MET A 12 8.70 -8.75 21.72
C MET A 12 7.33 -8.85 21.04
N ARG A 13 7.34 -9.37 19.81
CA ARG A 13 6.14 -9.80 19.09
C ARG A 13 6.23 -11.30 18.83
N LEU A 14 5.19 -12.03 19.17
CA LEU A 14 5.01 -13.43 18.82
C LEU A 14 3.85 -13.52 17.84
N ASP A 15 4.13 -13.99 16.63
CA ASP A 15 3.13 -14.21 15.60
C ASP A 15 2.92 -15.72 15.44
N THR A 16 1.66 -16.16 15.47
CA THR A 16 1.27 -17.52 15.10
C THR A 16 0.56 -17.43 13.76
N GLU A 17 1.14 -18.05 12.75
CA GLU A 17 0.59 -18.01 11.39
C GLU A 17 -0.17 -19.32 11.12
N PRO A 18 -1.48 -19.26 10.89
CA PRO A 18 -2.24 -20.43 10.45
C PRO A 18 -1.89 -20.76 8.99
N ASN A 19 -2.10 -22.01 8.59
CA ASN A 19 -2.07 -22.38 7.18
C ASN A 19 -3.18 -21.60 6.44
N VAL A 20 -2.79 -20.84 5.44
CA VAL A 20 -3.69 -20.00 4.66
C VAL A 20 -4.04 -20.71 3.36
N THR A 21 -5.34 -20.85 3.08
CA THR A 21 -5.80 -21.34 1.77
C THR A 21 -5.78 -20.18 0.79
N PRO A 22 -5.10 -20.30 -0.36
CA PRO A 22 -5.07 -19.26 -1.37
C PRO A 22 -6.47 -18.92 -1.89
N ILE A 23 -6.71 -17.64 -2.14
CA ILE A 23 -7.96 -17.18 -2.74
C ILE A 23 -8.16 -17.83 -4.10
N GLN A 24 -9.37 -18.33 -4.35
CA GLN A 24 -9.72 -19.02 -5.59
C GLN A 24 -10.28 -18.04 -6.63
N GLN A 25 -10.03 -18.33 -7.91
CA GLN A 25 -10.49 -17.49 -9.02
C GLN A 25 -12.02 -17.22 -8.98
N HIS A 26 -12.82 -18.22 -8.65
CA HIS A 26 -14.27 -18.06 -8.59
C HIS A 26 -14.73 -17.08 -7.52
N GLN A 27 -14.02 -16.99 -6.37
CA GLN A 27 -14.34 -16.05 -5.29
C GLN A 27 -14.13 -14.60 -5.73
N ILE A 28 -13.04 -14.32 -6.46
CA ILE A 28 -12.78 -13.00 -7.05
C ILE A 28 -13.80 -12.69 -8.15
N MET A 29 -14.12 -13.67 -9.00
CA MET A 29 -15.09 -13.48 -10.07
C MET A 29 -16.48 -13.17 -9.53
N ILE A 30 -16.94 -13.86 -8.49
CA ILE A 30 -18.25 -13.58 -7.88
C ILE A 30 -18.26 -12.15 -7.31
N ALA A 31 -17.21 -11.72 -6.63
CA ALA A 31 -17.10 -10.36 -6.13
C ALA A 31 -17.13 -9.32 -7.27
N ALA A 32 -16.44 -9.60 -8.38
CA ALA A 32 -16.33 -8.69 -9.53
C ALA A 32 -17.59 -8.65 -10.42
N MET A 33 -18.43 -9.70 -10.43
CA MET A 33 -19.57 -9.79 -11.34
C MET A 33 -20.77 -8.90 -10.97
N HIS A 34 -20.86 -8.45 -9.73
CA HIS A 34 -22.05 -7.78 -9.20
C HIS A 34 -21.87 -6.29 -8.91
N GLN A 35 -20.68 -5.73 -9.10
CA GLN A 35 -20.42 -4.32 -8.79
C GLN A 35 -19.46 -3.70 -9.81
N GLN A 36 -19.63 -2.41 -10.08
CA GLN A 36 -18.64 -1.60 -10.76
C GLN A 36 -17.65 -1.10 -9.71
N TYR A 37 -16.36 -1.30 -9.95
CA TYR A 37 -15.28 -0.84 -9.09
C TYR A 37 -14.45 0.23 -9.80
N ASP A 38 -14.08 1.28 -9.09
CA ASP A 38 -13.21 2.34 -9.60
C ASP A 38 -11.74 1.93 -9.54
N ALA A 39 -11.38 1.12 -8.55
CA ALA A 39 -10.04 0.58 -8.36
C ALA A 39 -10.06 -0.78 -7.64
N ILE A 40 -8.97 -1.53 -7.76
CA ILE A 40 -8.74 -2.77 -7.02
C ILE A 40 -7.49 -2.56 -6.14
N VAL A 41 -7.62 -2.86 -4.85
CA VAL A 41 -6.53 -2.76 -3.88
C VAL A 41 -6.15 -4.15 -3.39
N VAL A 42 -4.86 -4.46 -3.45
CA VAL A 42 -4.30 -5.74 -2.98
C VAL A 42 -3.22 -5.45 -1.95
N SER A 43 -3.44 -5.92 -0.72
CA SER A 43 -2.41 -5.93 0.33
C SER A 43 -1.93 -7.38 0.52
N ASP A 44 -0.72 -7.66 0.03
CA ASP A 44 -0.12 -8.98 0.01
C ASP A 44 1.10 -9.06 0.94
N TYR A 45 0.92 -9.71 2.07
CA TYR A 45 1.99 -9.99 3.03
C TYR A 45 2.81 -11.25 2.69
N ASN A 46 2.62 -11.80 1.48
CA ASN A 46 3.28 -13.03 1.02
C ASN A 46 3.08 -14.23 1.98
N LYS A 47 1.87 -14.34 2.56
CA LYS A 47 1.46 -15.42 3.46
C LYS A 47 0.69 -16.53 2.75
N GLY A 48 0.62 -16.50 1.42
CA GLY A 48 0.00 -17.52 0.59
C GLY A 48 -1.51 -17.32 0.32
N PHE A 49 -2.16 -16.28 0.87
CA PHE A 49 -3.56 -15.98 0.55
C PHE A 49 -3.71 -15.38 -0.85
N VAL A 50 -2.89 -14.39 -1.19
CA VAL A 50 -2.92 -13.74 -2.50
C VAL A 50 -2.18 -14.60 -3.52
N ASN A 51 -2.85 -14.87 -4.63
CA ASN A 51 -2.24 -15.47 -5.82
C ASN A 51 -1.98 -14.34 -6.84
N LEU A 52 -0.71 -13.97 -7.02
CA LEU A 52 -0.32 -12.85 -7.90
C LEU A 52 -0.61 -13.14 -9.37
N ASP A 53 -0.57 -14.40 -9.82
CA ASP A 53 -0.95 -14.76 -11.19
C ASP A 53 -2.43 -14.49 -11.43
N LEU A 54 -3.26 -14.77 -10.42
CA LEU A 54 -4.69 -14.49 -10.46
C LEU A 54 -4.97 -12.97 -10.50
N ILE A 55 -4.21 -12.17 -9.74
CA ILE A 55 -4.29 -10.70 -9.79
C ILE A 55 -3.85 -10.17 -11.15
N HIS A 56 -2.80 -10.75 -11.73
CA HIS A 56 -2.37 -10.43 -13.08
C HIS A 56 -3.47 -10.71 -14.13
N ASP A 57 -4.14 -11.86 -14.03
CA ASP A 57 -5.25 -12.20 -14.91
C ASP A 57 -6.45 -11.26 -14.72
N LEU A 58 -6.75 -10.87 -13.49
CA LEU A 58 -7.79 -9.89 -13.17
C LEU A 58 -7.48 -8.54 -13.80
N ALA A 59 -6.26 -8.04 -13.64
CA ALA A 59 -5.80 -6.80 -14.25
C ALA A 59 -5.86 -6.85 -15.78
N ARG A 60 -5.51 -7.99 -16.39
CA ARG A 60 -5.56 -8.21 -17.83
C ARG A 60 -7.00 -8.15 -18.40
N LYS A 61 -7.96 -8.70 -17.65
CA LYS A 61 -9.38 -8.72 -18.04
C LYS A 61 -10.07 -7.37 -17.83
N ASN A 62 -9.51 -6.50 -16.98
CA ASN A 62 -10.07 -5.20 -16.63
C ASN A 62 -9.06 -4.07 -16.89
N PRO A 63 -8.68 -3.80 -18.15
CA PRO A 63 -7.59 -2.87 -18.46
C PRO A 63 -7.89 -1.41 -18.12
N SER A 64 -9.17 -1.04 -18.00
CA SER A 64 -9.60 0.31 -17.60
C SER A 64 -9.55 0.55 -16.10
N ILE A 65 -9.47 -0.50 -15.28
CA ILE A 65 -9.44 -0.39 -13.82
C ILE A 65 -7.99 -0.42 -13.35
N LYS A 66 -7.58 0.53 -12.53
CA LYS A 66 -6.26 0.49 -11.87
C LYS A 66 -6.26 -0.54 -10.74
N VAL A 67 -5.17 -1.30 -10.67
CA VAL A 67 -4.92 -2.26 -9.60
C VAL A 67 -3.73 -1.75 -8.79
N PHE A 68 -3.97 -1.42 -7.53
CA PHE A 68 -2.93 -0.97 -6.61
C PHE A 68 -2.50 -2.13 -5.72
N ILE A 69 -1.20 -2.40 -5.67
CA ILE A 69 -0.65 -3.55 -4.94
C ILE A 69 0.45 -3.12 -3.98
N ASP A 70 0.30 -3.47 -2.70
CA ASP A 70 1.41 -3.59 -1.75
C ASP A 70 1.75 -5.08 -1.61
N THR A 71 2.96 -5.48 -1.96
CA THR A 71 3.37 -6.89 -1.90
C THR A 71 4.77 -7.08 -1.33
N LYS A 72 4.95 -8.16 -0.59
CA LYS A 72 6.25 -8.64 -0.12
C LYS A 72 6.91 -9.62 -1.09
N SER A 73 6.30 -9.88 -2.24
CA SER A 73 6.88 -10.73 -3.27
C SER A 73 8.07 -10.05 -3.95
N THR A 74 9.12 -10.82 -4.20
CA THR A 74 10.31 -10.36 -4.95
C THR A 74 10.14 -10.51 -6.48
N THR A 75 9.03 -11.10 -6.91
CA THR A 75 8.71 -11.39 -8.32
C THR A 75 7.30 -10.93 -8.69
N PRO A 76 6.94 -9.65 -8.48
CA PRO A 76 5.60 -9.17 -8.79
C PRO A 76 5.32 -9.22 -10.30
N PRO A 77 4.06 -9.50 -10.71
CA PRO A 77 3.68 -9.49 -12.13
C PRO A 77 3.75 -8.08 -12.71
N ARG A 78 4.03 -7.97 -14.03
CA ARG A 78 4.14 -6.67 -14.71
C ARG A 78 2.95 -6.43 -15.63
N ARG A 79 2.18 -5.37 -15.38
CA ARG A 79 1.07 -4.93 -16.23
C ARG A 79 0.92 -3.41 -16.16
N GLY A 80 0.50 -2.78 -17.29
CA GLY A 80 0.38 -1.35 -17.42
C GLY A 80 -0.66 -0.69 -16.51
N ASN A 81 -1.72 -1.42 -16.12
CA ASN A 81 -2.74 -0.95 -15.19
C ASN A 81 -2.49 -1.36 -13.73
N ILE A 82 -1.36 -2.01 -13.43
CA ILE A 82 -0.93 -2.32 -12.06
C ILE A 82 0.03 -1.25 -11.58
N ILE A 83 -0.24 -0.70 -10.41
CA ILE A 83 0.60 0.25 -9.68
C ILE A 83 1.09 -0.42 -8.41
N TYR A 84 2.39 -0.54 -8.25
CA TYR A 84 3.02 -1.07 -7.05
C TYR A 84 3.32 0.06 -6.07
N LYS A 85 2.99 -0.16 -4.81
CA LYS A 85 3.52 0.60 -3.69
C LYS A 85 4.37 -0.35 -2.86
N ILE A 86 5.65 -0.08 -2.78
CA ILE A 86 6.64 -0.89 -2.05
C ILE A 86 7.55 0.04 -1.26
N ASN A 87 8.10 -0.45 -0.15
CA ASN A 87 9.09 0.33 0.57
C ASN A 87 10.49 0.15 -0.04
N GLN A 88 11.43 1.00 0.36
CA GLN A 88 12.79 0.98 -0.18
C GLN A 88 13.47 -0.38 -0.02
N LYS A 89 13.33 -1.04 1.15
CA LYS A 89 13.93 -2.36 1.39
C LYS A 89 13.33 -3.44 0.49
N GLU A 90 12.03 -3.40 0.28
CA GLU A 90 11.32 -4.31 -0.62
C GLU A 90 11.74 -4.08 -2.07
N PHE A 91 11.91 -2.81 -2.48
CA PHE A 91 12.39 -2.46 -3.81
C PHE A 91 13.80 -2.99 -4.06
N GLU A 92 14.71 -2.84 -3.11
CA GLU A 92 16.08 -3.34 -3.17
C GLU A 92 16.14 -4.87 -3.21
N ALA A 93 15.14 -5.56 -2.65
CA ALA A 93 15.01 -7.02 -2.66
C ALA A 93 14.39 -7.59 -3.94
N LEU A 94 13.84 -6.75 -4.84
CA LEU A 94 13.28 -7.23 -6.10
C LEU A 94 14.34 -7.88 -6.97
N ARG A 95 13.96 -8.96 -7.63
CA ARG A 95 14.80 -9.53 -8.70
C ARG A 95 14.91 -8.53 -9.86
N SER A 96 16.09 -8.40 -10.43
CA SER A 96 16.40 -7.41 -11.49
C SER A 96 15.47 -7.51 -12.70
N ASP A 97 15.04 -8.74 -13.03
CA ASP A 97 14.11 -9.04 -14.12
C ASP A 97 12.63 -8.76 -13.77
N HIS A 98 12.34 -8.42 -12.50
CA HIS A 98 10.99 -8.12 -11.98
C HIS A 98 10.80 -6.69 -11.48
N ILE A 99 11.79 -5.80 -11.66
CA ILE A 99 11.64 -4.38 -11.28
C ILE A 99 10.56 -3.73 -12.16
N PRO A 100 9.48 -3.19 -11.58
CA PRO A 100 8.44 -2.51 -12.35
C PRO A 100 8.98 -1.25 -13.02
N ASN A 101 8.31 -0.79 -14.08
CA ASN A 101 8.64 0.50 -14.69
C ASN A 101 8.43 1.63 -13.66
N ALA A 102 9.21 2.70 -13.77
CA ALA A 102 9.12 3.84 -12.85
C ALA A 102 7.71 4.46 -12.79
N SER A 103 6.97 4.42 -13.90
CA SER A 103 5.58 4.86 -14.00
C SER A 103 4.56 3.89 -13.38
N ASN A 104 5.00 2.75 -12.88
CA ASN A 104 4.15 1.72 -12.27
C ASN A 104 4.60 1.34 -10.87
N CYS A 105 5.56 2.08 -10.30
CA CYS A 105 6.13 1.76 -9.00
C CYS A 105 6.31 3.02 -8.14
N ILE A 106 5.63 3.05 -7.00
CA ILE A 106 5.81 4.04 -5.95
C ILE A 106 6.70 3.41 -4.90
N VAL A 107 7.87 4.00 -4.64
CA VAL A 107 8.79 3.56 -3.59
C VAL A 107 8.66 4.48 -2.41
N THR A 108 8.14 3.97 -1.27
CA THR A 108 8.06 4.74 -0.02
C THR A 108 9.38 4.64 0.75
N MET A 109 9.87 5.79 1.24
CA MET A 109 11.20 5.94 1.86
C MET A 109 11.11 6.52 3.28
N GLY A 110 10.01 6.27 3.99
CA GLY A 110 9.77 6.77 5.34
C GLY A 110 9.83 8.29 5.40
N ALA A 111 10.68 8.85 6.26
CA ALA A 111 10.86 10.30 6.41
C ALA A 111 11.34 11.03 5.15
N ASN A 112 11.83 10.30 4.14
CA ASN A 112 12.22 10.86 2.86
C ASN A 112 11.07 10.92 1.84
N GLY A 113 9.85 10.52 2.25
CA GLY A 113 8.65 10.56 1.44
C GLY A 113 8.54 9.41 0.44
N ALA A 114 8.18 9.69 -0.80
CA ALA A 114 7.96 8.70 -1.83
C ALA A 114 8.61 9.09 -3.16
N LEU A 115 9.05 8.10 -3.92
CA LEU A 115 9.58 8.24 -5.26
C LEU A 115 8.59 7.65 -6.28
N TRP A 116 8.22 8.42 -7.28
CA TRP A 116 7.36 8.01 -8.39
C TRP A 116 7.86 8.62 -9.69
N ASN A 117 8.01 7.82 -10.72
CA ASN A 117 8.43 8.25 -12.06
C ASN A 117 9.65 9.19 -12.04
N LYS A 118 10.67 8.87 -11.22
CA LYS A 118 11.89 9.65 -10.95
C LYS A 118 11.67 10.99 -10.22
N LYS A 119 10.44 11.31 -9.82
CA LYS A 119 10.10 12.48 -9.02
C LYS A 119 9.99 12.09 -7.56
N GLN A 120 10.64 12.84 -6.69
CA GLN A 120 10.52 12.67 -5.25
C GLN A 120 9.42 13.57 -4.69
N PHE A 121 8.55 12.98 -3.88
CA PHE A 121 7.48 13.65 -3.15
C PHE A 121 7.85 13.72 -1.69
N GLN A 122 8.03 14.92 -1.17
CA GLN A 122 8.39 15.14 0.22
C GLN A 122 7.24 14.79 1.15
N VAL A 123 7.58 14.40 2.37
CA VAL A 123 6.64 14.19 3.47
C VAL A 123 6.81 15.33 4.48
N PRO A 124 5.73 15.78 5.15
CA PRO A 124 5.86 16.71 6.27
C PRO A 124 6.80 16.17 7.36
N VAL A 125 7.60 17.05 7.95
CA VAL A 125 8.42 16.70 9.09
C VAL A 125 7.53 16.65 10.32
N VAL A 126 7.35 15.45 10.88
CA VAL A 126 6.48 15.21 12.03
C VAL A 126 7.22 14.43 13.12
N ARG A 127 6.69 14.47 14.33
CA ARG A 127 7.20 13.65 15.43
C ARG A 127 6.68 12.22 15.29
N THR A 128 7.53 11.31 14.86
CA THR A 128 7.19 9.90 14.75
C THR A 128 7.01 9.27 16.12
N PHE A 129 5.82 8.75 16.39
CA PHE A 129 5.51 7.96 17.57
C PHE A 129 5.55 6.45 17.26
N ASP A 130 4.85 6.01 16.21
CA ASP A 130 4.80 4.61 15.78
C ASP A 130 4.67 4.55 14.25
N VAL A 131 5.47 3.71 13.60
CA VAL A 131 5.42 3.52 12.13
C VAL A 131 4.49 2.39 11.70
N THR A 132 3.84 1.72 12.66
CA THR A 132 2.95 0.58 12.38
C THR A 132 1.74 1.04 11.55
N GLY A 133 1.52 0.38 10.42
CA GLY A 133 0.38 0.69 9.54
C GLY A 133 0.57 1.90 8.63
N ALA A 134 1.68 2.66 8.73
CA ALA A 134 1.91 3.84 7.89
C ALA A 134 1.87 3.51 6.38
N GLY A 135 2.39 2.34 5.98
CA GLY A 135 2.34 1.86 4.61
C GLY A 135 0.92 1.53 4.13
N ASP A 136 0.11 0.94 5.01
CA ASP A 136 -1.30 0.61 4.72
C ASP A 136 -2.12 1.90 4.63
N THR A 137 -1.89 2.86 5.54
CA THR A 137 -2.51 4.19 5.50
C THR A 137 -2.13 4.94 4.22
N PHE A 138 -0.86 4.90 3.82
CA PHE A 138 -0.41 5.50 2.55
C PHE A 138 -1.16 4.89 1.37
N LEU A 139 -1.26 3.56 1.29
CA LEU A 139 -1.96 2.87 0.18
C LEU A 139 -3.44 3.23 0.14
N ALA A 140 -4.12 3.21 1.28
CA ALA A 140 -5.53 3.55 1.36
C ALA A 140 -5.80 5.00 0.94
N ALA A 141 -5.00 5.95 1.46
CA ALA A 141 -5.10 7.37 1.13
C ALA A 141 -4.77 7.66 -0.35
N LEU A 142 -3.76 6.97 -0.91
CA LEU A 142 -3.38 7.04 -2.32
C LEU A 142 -4.58 6.70 -3.21
N VAL A 143 -5.21 5.55 -2.96
CA VAL A 143 -6.32 5.08 -3.79
C VAL A 143 -7.55 5.94 -3.59
N PHE A 144 -7.88 6.31 -2.34
CA PHE A 144 -9.00 7.20 -2.02
C PHE A 144 -8.93 8.50 -2.83
N TYR A 145 -7.75 9.12 -2.91
CA TYR A 145 -7.59 10.40 -3.61
C TYR A 145 -7.46 10.21 -5.13
N TYR A 146 -6.85 9.11 -5.57
CA TYR A 146 -6.72 8.78 -6.98
C TYR A 146 -8.07 8.59 -7.69
N ILE A 147 -9.01 7.90 -7.07
CA ILE A 147 -10.35 7.68 -7.69
C ILE A 147 -11.16 8.96 -7.84
N GLN A 148 -10.79 10.02 -7.13
CA GLN A 148 -11.48 11.33 -7.21
C GLN A 148 -10.88 12.24 -8.28
N LEU A 149 -9.55 12.20 -8.47
CA LEU A 149 -8.84 13.17 -9.29
C LEU A 149 -8.14 12.58 -10.53
N ASP A 150 -7.98 11.26 -10.61
CA ASP A 150 -7.18 10.54 -11.62
C ASP A 150 -5.75 11.13 -11.79
N SER A 151 -5.18 11.62 -10.69
CA SER A 151 -3.86 12.26 -10.64
C SER A 151 -2.96 11.54 -9.66
N MET A 152 -1.93 10.83 -10.16
CA MET A 152 -0.96 10.14 -9.31
C MET A 152 -0.12 11.11 -8.48
N ASP A 153 0.28 12.23 -9.03
CA ASP A 153 1.12 13.22 -8.33
C ASP A 153 0.42 13.77 -7.09
N GLU A 154 -0.84 14.18 -7.24
CA GLU A 154 -1.64 14.71 -6.14
C GLU A 154 -1.98 13.62 -5.12
N SER A 155 -2.28 12.41 -5.60
CA SER A 155 -2.58 11.27 -4.73
C SER A 155 -1.39 10.84 -3.87
N ILE A 156 -0.17 10.87 -4.43
CA ILE A 156 1.05 10.58 -3.66
C ILE A 156 1.32 11.68 -2.64
N ALA A 157 1.12 12.95 -3.00
CA ALA A 157 1.28 14.06 -2.07
C ALA A 157 0.28 13.97 -0.90
N PHE A 158 -0.98 13.67 -1.19
CA PHE A 158 -2.01 13.41 -0.19
C PHE A 158 -1.66 12.22 0.70
N ALA A 159 -1.24 11.09 0.12
CA ALA A 159 -0.88 9.87 0.83
C ALA A 159 0.33 10.06 1.77
N ASN A 160 1.32 10.88 1.37
CA ASN A 160 2.44 11.25 2.24
C ASN A 160 1.99 12.00 3.49
N LYS A 161 1.07 12.98 3.35
CA LYS A 161 0.52 13.71 4.49
C LYS A 161 -0.32 12.80 5.39
N ALA A 162 -1.13 11.92 4.81
CA ALA A 162 -1.92 10.92 5.53
C ALA A 162 -1.05 9.96 6.35
N ALA A 163 0.03 9.45 5.75
CA ALA A 163 0.99 8.60 6.45
C ALA A 163 1.75 9.37 7.55
N ALA A 164 2.02 10.67 7.36
CA ALA A 164 2.62 11.51 8.38
C ALA A 164 1.73 11.64 9.61
N ILE A 165 0.43 11.88 9.43
CA ILE A 165 -0.55 11.91 10.56
C ILE A 165 -0.58 10.54 11.26
N ALA A 166 -0.60 9.45 10.50
CA ALA A 166 -0.67 8.11 11.08
C ALA A 166 0.53 7.81 12.01
N VAL A 167 1.75 8.21 11.64
CA VAL A 167 2.94 7.93 12.47
C VAL A 167 3.07 8.79 13.72
N GLU A 168 2.28 9.85 13.87
CA GLU A 168 2.19 10.65 15.10
C GLU A 168 1.31 9.99 16.17
N ASN A 169 0.58 8.93 15.79
CA ASN A 169 -0.36 8.24 16.66
C ASN A 169 0.16 6.83 17.03
N PRO A 170 -0.21 6.30 18.22
CA PRO A 170 0.23 4.97 18.64
C PRO A 170 -0.53 3.85 17.89
N GLY A 171 0.19 2.84 17.46
CA GLY A 171 -0.37 1.66 16.79
C GLY A 171 -0.83 1.92 15.36
N THR A 172 -1.81 1.13 14.90
CA THR A 172 -2.45 1.35 13.60
C THR A 172 -3.51 2.42 13.73
N TYR A 173 -3.25 3.59 13.13
CA TYR A 173 -4.17 4.72 13.16
C TYR A 173 -5.10 4.71 11.96
N THR A 174 -6.39 4.96 12.20
CA THR A 174 -7.38 5.17 11.14
C THR A 174 -7.66 6.66 11.03
N LEU A 175 -7.42 7.24 9.84
CA LEU A 175 -7.69 8.64 9.56
C LEU A 175 -9.17 8.98 9.78
N THR A 176 -9.41 10.11 10.43
CA THR A 176 -10.74 10.71 10.58
C THR A 176 -11.06 11.64 9.40
N MET A 177 -12.31 12.07 9.29
CA MET A 177 -12.67 13.12 8.31
C MET A 177 -11.99 14.46 8.62
N GLU A 178 -11.74 14.75 9.90
CA GLU A 178 -11.01 15.95 10.32
C GLU A 178 -9.57 15.94 9.82
N ASP A 179 -8.89 14.78 9.88
CA ASP A 179 -7.55 14.59 9.31
C ASP A 179 -7.56 14.82 7.78
N VAL A 180 -8.57 14.28 7.09
CA VAL A 180 -8.71 14.46 5.63
C VAL A 180 -8.90 15.94 5.30
N ASP A 181 -9.75 16.65 6.03
CA ASP A 181 -9.99 18.09 5.86
C ASP A 181 -8.72 18.92 6.13
N GLU A 182 -7.91 18.51 7.11
CA GLU A 182 -6.62 19.16 7.40
C GLU A 182 -5.62 18.95 6.25
N ILE A 183 -5.54 17.75 5.70
CA ILE A 183 -4.66 17.45 4.56
C ILE A 183 -5.01 18.29 3.32
N LEU A 184 -6.30 18.57 3.12
CA LEU A 184 -6.83 19.27 1.93
C LEU A 184 -6.71 20.80 2.01
N ARG A 185 -6.41 21.34 3.19
CA ARG A 185 -6.15 22.79 3.39
C ARG A 185 -4.72 23.18 2.99
#